data_5df229a36061702690a478ad33068356
#
_entry.id   5df229a36061702690a478ad33068356
#
_cell.length_a   1.000
_cell.length_b   1.000
_cell.length_c   1.000
_cell.angle_alpha   90.00
_cell.angle_beta   90.00
_cell.angle_gamma   90.00
#
_symmetry.space_group_name_H-M   'P 1'
#
loop_
_entity.id
_entity.type
_entity.pdbx_description
1 polymer ?
#
loop_
_entity_poly.entity_id
_entity_poly.type
_entity_poly.pdbx_seq_one_letter_code
_entity_poly.pdbx_strand_id
1 'polypeptide(L)'
;FIVGTDLIKPYSDYIHTLNLNASYDIPENLRKDGDLYNITVKENQPLKYNELSVFPTLQEQKTIKLSLNQSIYDKDNLKQFINHKMSQSILYNSFDEPKFQDLDNYVKINHDYGSLSGKVVYNMDDNKVVEGSFDNSLSYENLTFSAGYYYTKKTNNEFNTRDDLESYRLSTSYKLAKDYSIKYYENYDLQEKTRNRQGIGLNIDDSCWNLDLLLEKEITPRSRYVESTRSYDSYEQTIVYAVLMLKPIGGIRQKSIVQNSDK
;
A
#
# COMPACT_ATOMS: atom_id res chain seq x y z
N PHE A 1 26.48 -7.37 -7.81
CA PHE A 1 27.47 -6.82 -6.86
C PHE A 1 26.75 -5.95 -5.85
N ILE A 2 27.09 -6.12 -4.56
CA ILE A 2 26.52 -5.30 -3.49
C ILE A 2 27.68 -4.76 -2.67
N VAL A 3 27.66 -3.46 -2.40
CA VAL A 3 28.59 -2.79 -1.50
C VAL A 3 27.76 -2.01 -0.51
N GLY A 4 28.07 -2.15 0.76
CA GLY A 4 27.33 -1.47 1.81
C GLY A 4 28.19 -1.23 3.04
N THR A 5 27.69 -0.36 3.90
CA THR A 5 28.29 -0.07 5.19
C THR A 5 27.21 0.09 6.26
N ASP A 6 27.49 -0.47 7.42
CA ASP A 6 26.67 -0.32 8.62
C ASP A 6 27.42 0.55 9.63
N LEU A 7 26.82 1.68 9.96
CA LEU A 7 27.35 2.60 10.95
C LEU A 7 26.43 2.60 12.17
N ILE A 8 27.03 2.48 13.35
CA ILE A 8 26.31 2.50 14.62
C ILE A 8 26.95 3.56 15.51
N LYS A 9 26.13 4.46 16.01
CA LYS A 9 26.58 5.49 16.97
C LYS A 9 25.69 5.50 18.20
N PRO A 10 26.23 5.07 19.36
CA PRO A 10 25.55 5.21 20.63
C PRO A 10 25.66 6.65 21.15
N TYR A 11 24.54 7.16 21.68
CA TYR A 11 24.46 8.41 22.42
C TYR A 11 24.09 8.10 23.89
N SER A 12 23.82 9.12 24.72
CA SER A 12 23.42 8.92 26.12
C SER A 12 22.17 8.06 26.25
N ASP A 13 21.12 8.40 25.50
CA ASP A 13 19.77 7.87 25.68
C ASP A 13 19.27 7.07 24.47
N TYR A 14 19.99 7.10 23.33
CA TYR A 14 19.58 6.44 22.10
C TYR A 14 20.76 5.87 21.30
N ILE A 15 20.46 4.94 20.43
CA ILE A 15 21.38 4.35 19.45
C ILE A 15 20.89 4.71 18.06
N HIS A 16 21.75 5.33 17.26
CA HIS A 16 21.50 5.62 15.86
C HIS A 16 22.24 4.59 14.99
N THR A 17 21.50 3.96 14.09
CA THR A 17 22.05 3.07 13.07
C THR A 17 21.81 3.67 11.69
N LEU A 18 22.81 3.55 10.83
CA LEU A 18 22.75 3.98 9.44
C LEU A 18 23.33 2.87 8.57
N ASN A 19 22.50 2.35 7.68
CA ASN A 19 22.87 1.38 6.65
C ASN A 19 22.81 2.05 5.28
N LEU A 20 23.92 2.04 4.58
CA LEU A 20 24.05 2.55 3.21
C LEU A 20 24.40 1.38 2.31
N ASN A 21 23.62 1.15 1.26
CA ASN A 21 23.85 0.10 0.28
C ASN A 21 23.81 0.64 -1.13
N ALA A 22 24.71 0.16 -1.95
CA ALA A 22 24.68 0.29 -3.39
C ALA A 22 24.74 -1.10 -4.00
N SER A 23 23.78 -1.45 -4.85
CA SER A 23 23.83 -2.69 -5.62
C SER A 23 23.90 -2.41 -7.11
N TYR A 24 24.59 -3.27 -7.82
CA TYR A 24 24.66 -3.29 -9.27
C TYR A 24 24.29 -4.68 -9.75
N ASP A 25 23.14 -4.76 -10.40
CA ASP A 25 22.58 -6.01 -10.90
C ASP A 25 22.64 -6.04 -12.41
N ILE A 26 23.23 -7.11 -12.94
CA ILE A 26 23.33 -7.38 -14.37
C ILE A 26 22.65 -8.72 -14.60
N PRO A 27 21.34 -8.75 -14.91
CA PRO A 27 20.68 -10.00 -15.29
C PRO A 27 21.25 -10.46 -16.65
N GLU A 28 21.67 -11.68 -16.73
CA GLU A 28 22.17 -12.30 -17.95
C GLU A 28 21.44 -13.61 -18.18
N ASN A 29 20.93 -13.82 -19.38
CA ASN A 29 20.35 -15.08 -19.78
C ASN A 29 21.46 -16.03 -20.23
N LEU A 30 21.75 -17.05 -19.45
CA LEU A 30 22.77 -18.06 -19.79
C LEU A 30 22.38 -18.92 -20.98
N ARG A 31 21.09 -19.02 -21.30
CA ARG A 31 20.58 -19.75 -22.44
C ARG A 31 19.29 -19.13 -22.96
N LYS A 32 19.25 -18.82 -24.25
CA LYS A 32 18.10 -18.27 -24.96
C LYS A 32 17.72 -19.27 -26.08
N ASP A 33 16.78 -20.15 -25.79
CA ASP A 33 16.27 -21.14 -26.76
C ASP A 33 14.77 -20.95 -26.94
N GLY A 34 14.32 -21.13 -28.21
CA GLY A 34 12.92 -21.17 -28.59
C GLY A 34 12.38 -19.87 -29.16
N ASP A 35 11.17 -19.95 -29.72
CA ASP A 35 10.53 -18.86 -30.48
C ASP A 35 10.20 -17.61 -29.65
N LEU A 36 10.14 -17.75 -28.35
CA LEU A 36 9.88 -16.64 -27.42
C LEU A 36 10.98 -15.58 -27.37
N TYR A 37 12.20 -15.93 -27.81
CA TYR A 37 13.35 -15.02 -27.83
C TYR A 37 13.61 -14.38 -29.20
N ASN A 38 12.84 -14.79 -30.22
CA ASN A 38 12.98 -14.23 -31.56
C ASN A 38 12.14 -12.98 -31.80
N ILE A 39 11.43 -12.50 -30.79
CA ILE A 39 10.64 -11.27 -30.87
C ILE A 39 11.61 -10.09 -30.82
N THR A 40 11.94 -9.57 -31.98
CA THR A 40 12.71 -8.33 -32.10
C THR A 40 11.75 -7.17 -31.82
N VAL A 41 11.82 -6.60 -30.62
CA VAL A 41 11.12 -5.36 -30.30
C VAL A 41 11.77 -4.25 -31.07
N LYS A 42 11.12 -3.76 -32.12
CA LYS A 42 11.56 -2.55 -32.83
C LYS A 42 11.17 -1.34 -31.98
N GLU A 43 12.17 -0.52 -31.70
CA GLU A 43 11.95 0.77 -31.06
C GLU A 43 10.84 1.53 -31.81
N ASN A 44 9.87 2.10 -31.09
CA ASN A 44 8.72 2.85 -31.61
C ASN A 44 7.58 2.05 -32.29
N GLN A 45 7.54 0.75 -32.18
CA GLN A 45 6.35 -0.01 -32.60
C GLN A 45 5.72 -0.69 -31.38
N PRO A 46 4.45 -0.40 -31.05
CA PRO A 46 3.75 -1.15 -30.02
C PRO A 46 3.68 -2.62 -30.42
N LEU A 47 4.02 -3.52 -29.50
CA LEU A 47 3.84 -4.96 -29.69
C LEU A 47 2.37 -5.22 -30.01
N LYS A 48 2.12 -6.02 -31.06
CA LYS A 48 0.77 -6.48 -31.35
C LYS A 48 0.32 -7.43 -30.25
N TYR A 49 -0.98 -7.48 -29.99
CA TYR A 49 -1.57 -8.29 -28.93
C TYR A 49 -1.18 -9.78 -29.01
N ASN A 50 -0.95 -10.32 -30.21
CA ASN A 50 -0.48 -11.69 -30.46
C ASN A 50 1.04 -11.87 -30.26
N GLU A 51 1.78 -10.78 -30.10
CA GLU A 51 3.23 -10.78 -29.82
C GLU A 51 3.50 -10.59 -28.31
N LEU A 52 2.46 -10.28 -27.53
CA LEU A 52 2.53 -10.28 -26.08
C LEU A 52 2.68 -11.71 -25.59
N SER A 53 3.88 -12.06 -25.18
CA SER A 53 4.14 -13.35 -24.54
C SER A 53 3.29 -13.50 -23.27
N VAL A 54 2.66 -14.65 -23.11
CA VAL A 54 1.98 -15.02 -21.84
C VAL A 54 2.99 -15.09 -20.69
N PHE A 55 4.26 -15.27 -21.01
CA PHE A 55 5.36 -15.23 -20.04
C PHE A 55 6.20 -13.99 -20.34
N PRO A 56 6.28 -13.02 -19.43
CA PRO A 56 7.16 -11.89 -19.60
C PRO A 56 8.59 -12.40 -19.78
N THR A 57 9.19 -12.12 -20.93
CA THR A 57 10.63 -12.33 -21.10
C THR A 57 11.36 -11.50 -20.09
N LEU A 58 12.29 -12.10 -19.35
CA LEU A 58 13.20 -11.37 -18.48
C LEU A 58 13.95 -10.34 -19.33
N GLN A 59 13.60 -9.08 -19.18
CA GLN A 59 14.35 -8.01 -19.81
C GLN A 59 15.69 -7.91 -19.10
N GLU A 60 16.77 -8.03 -19.88
CA GLU A 60 18.14 -7.84 -19.39
C GLU A 60 18.36 -6.35 -19.13
N GLN A 61 17.93 -5.86 -17.97
CA GLN A 61 18.16 -4.46 -17.58
C GLN A 61 19.22 -4.39 -16.49
N LYS A 62 20.33 -3.75 -16.82
CA LYS A 62 21.31 -3.38 -15.81
C LYS A 62 20.67 -2.37 -14.86
N THR A 63 20.81 -2.61 -13.57
CA THR A 63 20.21 -1.77 -12.54
C THR A 63 21.23 -1.39 -11.49
N ILE A 64 21.35 -0.10 -11.20
CA ILE A 64 22.04 0.40 -10.01
C ILE A 64 20.96 0.79 -9.01
N LYS A 65 21.00 0.25 -7.80
CA LYS A 65 20.11 0.65 -6.72
C LYS A 65 20.91 1.22 -5.56
N LEU A 66 20.54 2.42 -5.16
CA LEU A 66 21.04 3.08 -3.96
C LEU A 66 19.99 3.03 -2.89
N SER A 67 20.36 2.67 -1.67
CA SER A 67 19.45 2.66 -0.54
C SER A 67 20.12 3.13 0.73
N LEU A 68 19.35 3.88 1.50
CA LEU A 68 19.67 4.34 2.84
C LEU A 68 18.58 3.83 3.77
N ASN A 69 18.98 3.24 4.89
CA ASN A 69 18.10 2.88 5.97
C ASN A 69 18.71 3.36 7.27
N GLN A 70 18.02 4.23 7.99
CA GLN A 70 18.47 4.71 9.28
C GLN A 70 17.40 4.49 10.33
N SER A 71 17.84 4.19 11.55
CA SER A 71 16.95 3.95 12.66
C SER A 71 17.50 4.52 13.94
N ILE A 72 16.59 4.99 14.79
CA ILE A 72 16.90 5.46 16.15
C ILE A 72 16.18 4.54 17.13
N TYR A 73 16.93 3.99 18.05
CA TYR A 73 16.45 3.08 19.09
C TYR A 73 16.65 3.71 20.45
N ASP A 74 15.72 3.47 21.35
CA ASP A 74 15.91 3.66 22.78
C ASP A 74 17.05 2.74 23.25
N LYS A 75 17.92 3.27 24.09
CA LYS A 75 19.12 2.52 24.54
C LYS A 75 18.79 1.45 25.57
N ASP A 76 17.79 1.69 26.39
CA ASP A 76 17.47 0.83 27.53
C ASP A 76 16.66 -0.40 27.11
N ASN A 77 15.68 -0.21 26.25
CA ASN A 77 14.75 -1.26 25.83
C ASN A 77 14.86 -1.67 24.35
N LEU A 78 15.76 -1.03 23.60
CA LEU A 78 15.97 -1.24 22.16
C LEU A 78 14.70 -1.03 21.29
N LYS A 79 13.74 -0.29 21.82
CA LYS A 79 12.52 0.06 21.05
C LYS A 79 12.88 1.05 19.95
N GLN A 80 12.50 0.75 18.73
CA GLN A 80 12.73 1.63 17.60
C GLN A 80 11.75 2.82 17.64
N PHE A 81 12.28 4.03 17.77
CA PHE A 81 11.50 5.27 17.70
C PHE A 81 11.29 5.74 16.28
N ILE A 82 12.35 5.77 15.48
CA ILE A 82 12.33 6.30 14.11
C ILE A 82 12.93 5.25 13.20
N ASN A 83 12.27 5.07 12.06
CA ASN A 83 12.82 4.36 10.92
C ASN A 83 12.63 5.23 9.68
N HIS A 84 13.72 5.54 8.99
CA HIS A 84 13.72 6.27 7.72
C HIS A 84 14.39 5.41 6.65
N LYS A 85 13.71 5.25 5.53
CA LYS A 85 14.20 4.52 4.36
C LYS A 85 14.12 5.41 3.14
N MET A 86 15.19 5.43 2.38
CA MET A 86 15.23 6.11 1.10
C MET A 86 15.86 5.19 0.07
N SER A 87 15.30 5.11 -1.12
CA SER A 87 15.88 4.30 -2.19
C SER A 87 15.61 4.91 -3.56
N GLN A 88 16.59 4.74 -4.45
CA GLN A 88 16.48 5.12 -5.85
C GLN A 88 17.17 4.08 -6.71
N SER A 89 16.57 3.78 -7.85
CA SER A 89 17.17 2.90 -8.85
C SER A 89 17.46 3.67 -10.14
N ILE A 90 18.53 3.29 -10.80
CA ILE A 90 18.89 3.76 -12.13
C ILE A 90 18.85 2.52 -13.02
N LEU A 91 17.94 2.51 -13.98
CA LEU A 91 17.84 1.46 -14.98
C LEU A 91 18.59 1.89 -16.24
N TYR A 92 19.25 0.94 -16.87
CA TYR A 92 19.87 1.16 -18.18
C TYR A 92 19.02 0.49 -19.25
N ASN A 93 18.61 1.25 -20.25
CA ASN A 93 17.89 0.71 -21.39
C ASN A 93 18.80 -0.20 -22.26
N SER A 94 18.24 -0.75 -23.34
CA SER A 94 18.98 -1.56 -24.31
C SER A 94 20.14 -0.84 -25.03
N PHE A 95 20.19 0.48 -24.92
CA PHE A 95 21.26 1.33 -25.51
C PHE A 95 22.27 1.80 -24.45
N ASP A 96 22.23 1.21 -23.24
CA ASP A 96 23.05 1.61 -22.09
C ASP A 96 22.83 3.07 -21.61
N GLU A 97 21.68 3.67 -21.93
CA GLU A 97 21.32 4.98 -21.43
C GLU A 97 20.71 4.88 -20.02
N PRO A 98 21.18 5.68 -19.05
CA PRO A 98 20.65 5.65 -17.70
C PRO A 98 19.29 6.34 -17.62
N LYS A 99 18.34 5.70 -16.95
CA LYS A 99 17.04 6.24 -16.62
C LYS A 99 16.80 6.18 -15.12
N PHE A 100 16.64 7.35 -14.51
CA PHE A 100 16.33 7.42 -13.09
C PHE A 100 14.90 6.94 -12.84
N GLN A 101 14.76 6.04 -11.87
CA GLN A 101 13.47 5.64 -11.35
C GLN A 101 13.01 6.61 -10.27
N ASP A 102 11.78 6.45 -9.82
CA ASP A 102 11.24 7.24 -8.74
C ASP A 102 12.11 7.14 -7.47
N LEU A 103 12.27 8.25 -6.78
CA LEU A 103 12.89 8.31 -5.46
C LEU A 103 11.83 7.99 -4.41
N ASP A 104 11.97 6.83 -3.76
CA ASP A 104 11.15 6.44 -2.63
C ASP A 104 11.71 6.99 -1.32
N ASN A 105 10.86 7.63 -0.53
CA ASN A 105 11.19 8.11 0.79
C ASN A 105 10.09 7.71 1.77
N TYR A 106 10.45 7.02 2.84
CA TYR A 106 9.55 6.51 3.86
C TYR A 106 10.08 6.82 5.25
N VAL A 107 9.23 7.38 6.09
CA VAL A 107 9.52 7.65 7.51
C VAL A 107 8.45 7.00 8.36
N LYS A 108 8.88 6.34 9.44
CA LYS A 108 7.99 5.85 10.50
C LYS A 108 8.51 6.31 11.85
N ILE A 109 7.60 6.85 12.66
CA ILE A 109 7.85 7.27 14.03
C ILE A 109 6.94 6.43 14.94
N ASN A 110 7.54 5.74 15.89
CA ASN A 110 6.82 5.00 16.92
C ASN A 110 6.85 5.79 18.22
N HIS A 111 5.74 5.82 18.91
CA HIS A 111 5.61 6.42 20.22
C HIS A 111 4.85 5.47 21.16
N ASP A 112 4.68 5.82 22.42
CA ASP A 112 4.09 4.90 23.40
C ASP A 112 2.62 4.59 23.13
N TYR A 113 1.92 5.47 22.45
CA TYR A 113 0.51 5.31 22.12
C TYR A 113 0.25 4.84 20.70
N GLY A 114 1.30 4.59 19.89
CA GLY A 114 1.08 4.15 18.52
C GLY A 114 2.20 4.48 17.54
N SER A 115 1.84 4.77 16.30
CA SER A 115 2.81 5.10 15.26
C SER A 115 2.27 6.07 14.24
N LEU A 116 3.19 6.83 13.66
CA LEU A 116 2.98 7.74 12.55
C LEU A 116 3.90 7.30 11.42
N SER A 117 3.40 7.18 10.20
CA SER A 117 4.24 6.91 9.03
C SER A 117 3.83 7.74 7.83
N GLY A 118 4.80 8.03 6.98
CA GLY A 118 4.60 8.74 5.75
C GLY A 118 5.52 8.21 4.65
N LYS A 119 5.01 8.17 3.44
CA LYS A 119 5.75 7.83 2.23
C LYS A 119 5.59 8.96 1.22
N VAL A 120 6.66 9.31 0.55
CA VAL A 120 6.66 10.23 -0.59
C VAL A 120 7.49 9.60 -1.70
N VAL A 121 6.90 9.52 -2.88
CA VAL A 121 7.56 9.07 -4.10
C VAL A 121 7.69 10.25 -5.04
N TYR A 122 8.91 10.55 -5.40
CA TYR A 122 9.25 11.67 -6.27
C TYR A 122 9.76 11.18 -7.61
N ASN A 123 9.11 11.60 -8.69
CA ASN A 123 9.56 11.30 -10.04
C ASN A 123 10.55 12.36 -10.49
N MET A 124 11.78 11.91 -10.83
CA MET A 124 12.88 12.80 -11.23
C MET A 124 12.68 13.38 -12.63
N ASP A 125 12.08 12.61 -13.54
CA ASP A 125 11.87 13.02 -14.93
C ASP A 125 10.80 14.11 -15.03
N ASP A 126 9.69 13.90 -14.30
CA ASP A 126 8.57 14.84 -14.27
C ASP A 126 8.74 15.96 -13.24
N ASN A 127 9.76 15.87 -12.40
CA ASN A 127 10.06 16.83 -11.32
C ASN A 127 8.86 17.08 -10.40
N LYS A 128 8.15 16.01 -10.00
CA LYS A 128 6.93 16.08 -9.18
C LYS A 128 6.80 14.92 -8.22
N VAL A 129 6.03 15.12 -7.15
CA VAL A 129 5.55 14.04 -6.29
C VAL A 129 4.46 13.27 -7.03
N VAL A 130 4.65 11.96 -7.17
CA VAL A 130 3.72 11.06 -7.89
C VAL A 130 2.94 10.13 -6.97
N GLU A 131 3.41 9.94 -5.75
CA GLU A 131 2.71 9.17 -4.72
C GLU A 131 3.01 9.76 -3.35
N GLY A 132 2.00 9.84 -2.52
CA GLY A 132 2.11 10.20 -1.12
C GLY A 132 1.18 9.36 -0.27
N SER A 133 1.65 8.94 0.89
CA SER A 133 0.79 8.35 1.90
C SER A 133 1.16 8.84 3.29
N PHE A 134 0.16 8.86 4.12
CA PHE A 134 0.27 9.20 5.53
C PHE A 134 -0.62 8.24 6.31
N ASP A 135 -0.08 7.61 7.33
CA ASP A 135 -0.81 6.70 8.21
C ASP A 135 -0.51 7.05 9.66
N ASN A 136 -1.56 7.18 10.44
CA ASN A 136 -1.51 7.36 11.89
C ASN A 136 -2.27 6.21 12.55
N SER A 137 -1.70 5.64 13.59
CA SER A 137 -2.35 4.68 14.47
C SER A 137 -2.10 5.09 15.91
N LEU A 138 -3.16 5.27 16.67
CA LEU A 138 -3.13 5.70 18.07
C LEU A 138 -3.96 4.73 18.90
N SER A 139 -3.41 4.29 20.02
CA SER A 139 -4.10 3.47 21.00
C SER A 139 -3.84 4.05 22.39
N TYR A 140 -4.89 4.53 23.02
CA TYR A 140 -4.81 5.13 24.35
C TYR A 140 -5.98 4.64 25.20
N GLU A 141 -5.68 3.96 26.31
CA GLU A 141 -6.66 3.34 27.18
C GLU A 141 -7.70 2.47 26.41
N ASN A 142 -8.94 2.95 26.36
CA ASN A 142 -10.04 2.27 25.69
C ASN A 142 -10.26 2.67 24.24
N LEU A 143 -9.51 3.66 23.75
CA LEU A 143 -9.65 4.22 22.41
C LEU A 143 -8.54 3.71 21.50
N THR A 144 -8.92 3.15 20.35
CA THR A 144 -8.02 2.94 19.22
C THR A 144 -8.52 3.79 18.06
N PHE A 145 -7.62 4.54 17.46
CA PHE A 145 -7.90 5.41 16.33
C PHE A 145 -6.86 5.18 15.24
N SER A 146 -7.29 5.11 14.00
CA SER A 146 -6.38 5.16 12.85
C SER A 146 -6.91 6.06 11.76
N ALA A 147 -6.00 6.79 11.13
CA ALA A 147 -6.26 7.65 10.00
C ALA A 147 -5.20 7.41 8.94
N GLY A 148 -5.62 7.29 7.71
CA GLY A 148 -4.72 7.16 6.57
C GLY A 148 -5.15 8.10 5.45
N TYR A 149 -4.18 8.63 4.74
CA TYR A 149 -4.36 9.40 3.52
C TYR A 149 -3.46 8.81 2.44
N TYR A 150 -3.98 8.72 1.24
CA TYR A 150 -3.27 8.18 0.10
C TYR A 150 -3.53 9.03 -1.14
N TYR A 151 -2.47 9.28 -1.87
CA TYR A 151 -2.46 10.12 -3.05
C TYR A 151 -1.56 9.51 -4.11
N THR A 152 -2.06 9.41 -5.35
CA THR A 152 -1.25 9.11 -6.53
C THR A 152 -1.62 10.03 -7.68
N LYS A 153 -0.64 10.33 -8.51
CA LYS A 153 -0.81 11.04 -9.78
C LYS A 153 -0.51 10.10 -10.93
N LYS A 154 -1.30 10.24 -11.97
CA LYS A 154 -1.09 9.51 -13.22
C LYS A 154 0.31 9.82 -13.78
N THR A 155 1.03 8.75 -14.03
CA THR A 155 2.33 8.79 -14.70
C THR A 155 2.28 7.86 -15.88
N ASN A 156 2.75 8.33 -17.04
CA ASN A 156 2.90 7.52 -18.26
C ASN A 156 4.35 7.05 -18.40
N ASN A 157 4.95 6.56 -17.34
CA ASN A 157 6.30 6.04 -17.41
C ASN A 157 6.25 4.58 -17.89
N GLU A 158 7.15 4.16 -18.81
CA GLU A 158 7.23 2.79 -19.32
C GLU A 158 7.30 1.71 -18.24
N PHE A 159 7.81 2.08 -17.06
CA PHE A 159 8.04 1.15 -15.95
C PHE A 159 7.02 1.25 -14.82
N ASN A 160 6.15 2.27 -14.83
CA ASN A 160 5.25 2.52 -13.71
C ASN A 160 4.01 3.30 -14.16
N THR A 161 2.95 2.58 -14.45
CA THR A 161 1.63 3.18 -14.71
C THR A 161 0.90 3.36 -13.39
N ARG A 162 0.56 4.60 -13.06
CA ARG A 162 -0.30 4.95 -11.94
C ARG A 162 -1.51 5.70 -12.47
N ASP A 163 -2.66 5.46 -11.86
CA ASP A 163 -3.85 6.27 -12.07
C ASP A 163 -3.93 7.37 -11.00
N ASP A 164 -4.64 8.44 -11.31
CA ASP A 164 -4.97 9.46 -10.31
C ASP A 164 -5.87 8.83 -9.24
N LEU A 165 -5.46 8.96 -8.00
CA LEU A 165 -6.24 8.52 -6.85
C LEU A 165 -5.94 9.43 -5.67
N GLU A 166 -6.97 9.85 -4.98
CA GLU A 166 -6.84 10.58 -3.73
C GLU A 166 -7.92 10.11 -2.76
N SER A 167 -7.52 9.57 -1.63
CA SER A 167 -8.45 8.99 -0.68
C SER A 167 -8.00 9.13 0.76
N TYR A 168 -8.95 9.12 1.67
CA TYR A 168 -8.65 8.93 3.09
C TYR A 168 -9.43 7.76 3.67
N ARG A 169 -8.89 7.20 4.74
CA ARG A 169 -9.55 6.21 5.58
C ARG A 169 -9.47 6.64 7.04
N LEU A 170 -10.55 6.45 7.74
CA LEU A 170 -10.65 6.64 9.18
C LEU A 170 -11.18 5.37 9.81
N SER A 171 -10.67 5.03 10.98
CA SER A 171 -11.19 3.95 11.78
C SER A 171 -11.03 4.30 13.24
N THR A 172 -12.05 4.05 14.02
CA THR A 172 -12.00 4.21 15.48
C THR A 172 -12.71 3.04 16.14
N SER A 173 -12.18 2.61 17.26
CA SER A 173 -12.80 1.63 18.13
C SER A 173 -12.70 2.12 19.56
N TYR A 174 -13.80 2.03 20.29
CA TYR A 174 -13.88 2.40 21.69
C TYR A 174 -14.41 1.25 22.53
N LYS A 175 -13.66 0.87 23.55
CA LYS A 175 -14.02 -0.19 24.49
C LYS A 175 -14.94 0.38 25.57
N LEU A 176 -16.23 0.07 25.49
CA LEU A 176 -17.26 0.53 26.43
C LEU A 176 -17.14 -0.16 27.78
N ALA A 177 -16.83 -1.46 27.77
CA ALA A 177 -16.67 -2.30 28.96
C ALA A 177 -15.69 -3.43 28.64
N LYS A 178 -15.45 -4.32 29.60
CA LYS A 178 -14.50 -5.44 29.45
C LYS A 178 -14.71 -6.22 28.16
N ASP A 179 -15.98 -6.51 27.84
CA ASP A 179 -16.35 -7.42 26.75
C ASP A 179 -17.09 -6.72 25.60
N TYR A 180 -17.25 -5.38 25.66
CA TYR A 180 -18.02 -4.60 24.69
C TYR A 180 -17.19 -3.51 24.05
N SER A 181 -17.17 -3.45 22.72
CA SER A 181 -16.58 -2.34 21.98
C SER A 181 -17.46 -1.91 20.81
N ILE A 182 -17.43 -0.62 20.53
CA ILE A 182 -18.01 -0.05 19.32
C ILE A 182 -16.88 0.33 18.35
N LYS A 183 -17.17 0.19 17.05
CA LYS A 183 -16.24 0.55 16.01
C LYS A 183 -16.95 1.39 14.95
N TYR A 184 -16.22 2.34 14.39
CA TYR A 184 -16.62 3.11 13.21
C TYR A 184 -15.46 3.12 12.22
N TYR A 185 -15.76 3.06 10.94
CA TYR A 185 -14.78 3.25 9.89
C TYR A 185 -15.41 3.90 8.67
N GLU A 186 -14.56 4.60 7.91
CA GLU A 186 -14.92 5.29 6.68
C GLU A 186 -13.76 5.28 5.70
N ASN A 187 -14.05 4.99 4.43
CA ASN A 187 -13.16 5.16 3.30
C ASN A 187 -13.82 6.14 2.33
N TYR A 188 -13.17 7.23 2.05
CA TYR A 188 -13.66 8.29 1.20
C TYR A 188 -12.70 8.55 0.03
N ASP A 189 -13.24 8.57 -1.17
CA ASP A 189 -12.56 8.96 -2.38
C ASP A 189 -12.75 10.47 -2.57
N LEU A 190 -11.65 11.22 -2.51
CA LEU A 190 -11.66 12.69 -2.62
C LEU A 190 -11.80 13.13 -4.07
N GLN A 191 -11.35 12.32 -5.02
CA GLN A 191 -11.44 12.61 -6.45
C GLN A 191 -12.87 12.45 -6.95
N GLU A 192 -13.48 11.31 -6.67
CA GLU A 192 -14.87 11.03 -7.03
C GLU A 192 -15.88 11.65 -6.06
N LYS A 193 -15.41 12.23 -4.94
CA LYS A 193 -16.22 12.78 -3.85
C LYS A 193 -17.26 11.81 -3.31
N THR A 194 -16.88 10.55 -3.23
CA THR A 194 -17.76 9.46 -2.82
C THR A 194 -17.25 8.74 -1.58
N ARG A 195 -18.18 8.28 -0.74
CA ARG A 195 -17.88 7.36 0.36
C ARG A 195 -17.94 5.94 -0.17
N ASN A 196 -16.78 5.37 -0.44
CA ASN A 196 -16.71 4.01 -0.96
C ASN A 196 -17.19 2.98 0.06
N ARG A 197 -16.94 3.26 1.35
CA ARG A 197 -17.34 2.37 2.43
C ARG A 197 -17.41 3.12 3.75
N GLN A 198 -18.46 2.88 4.51
CA GLN A 198 -18.58 3.34 5.90
C GLN A 198 -19.34 2.32 6.72
N GLY A 199 -19.00 2.18 7.98
CA GLY A 199 -19.68 1.23 8.85
C GLY A 199 -19.58 1.58 10.32
N ILE A 200 -20.60 1.15 11.04
CA ILE A 200 -20.63 1.17 12.51
C ILE A 200 -20.89 -0.24 13.01
N GLY A 201 -20.16 -0.67 14.02
CA GLY A 201 -20.27 -2.01 14.56
C GLY A 201 -20.22 -2.06 16.06
N LEU A 202 -20.81 -3.11 16.59
CA LEU A 202 -20.73 -3.54 17.98
C LEU A 202 -20.02 -4.89 18.01
N ASN A 203 -18.98 -4.99 18.81
CA ASN A 203 -18.31 -6.24 19.10
C ASN A 203 -18.55 -6.61 20.57
N ILE A 204 -18.92 -7.87 20.77
CA ILE A 204 -19.09 -8.48 22.10
C ILE A 204 -18.12 -9.66 22.16
N ASP A 205 -17.13 -9.57 23.03
CA ASP A 205 -16.03 -10.53 23.13
C ASP A 205 -16.00 -11.23 24.49
N ASP A 206 -16.76 -12.32 24.62
CA ASP A 206 -16.75 -13.17 25.80
C ASP A 206 -15.60 -14.20 25.76
N SER A 207 -15.33 -14.86 26.85
CA SER A 207 -14.31 -15.90 27.00
C SER A 207 -14.44 -17.05 25.99
N CYS A 208 -15.66 -17.46 25.68
CA CYS A 208 -15.99 -18.62 24.85
C CYS A 208 -16.47 -18.28 23.44
N TRP A 209 -16.96 -17.07 23.23
CA TRP A 209 -17.49 -16.63 21.94
C TRP A 209 -17.25 -15.15 21.67
N ASN A 210 -17.33 -14.78 20.41
CA ASN A 210 -17.26 -13.40 19.94
C ASN A 210 -18.42 -13.16 18.98
N LEU A 211 -19.14 -12.04 19.14
CA LEU A 211 -20.18 -11.59 18.24
C LEU A 211 -19.85 -10.22 17.68
N ASP A 212 -19.70 -10.14 16.38
CA ASP A 212 -19.58 -8.89 15.63
C ASP A 212 -20.91 -8.58 14.92
N LEU A 213 -21.52 -7.47 15.27
CA LEU A 213 -22.65 -6.88 14.55
C LEU A 213 -22.17 -5.63 13.81
N LEU A 214 -22.38 -5.56 12.52
CA LEU A 214 -21.91 -4.48 11.68
C LEU A 214 -23.00 -4.02 10.74
N LEU A 215 -23.29 -2.72 10.75
CA LEU A 215 -24.06 -2.02 9.74
C LEU A 215 -23.09 -1.29 8.82
N GLU A 216 -23.09 -1.63 7.55
CA GLU A 216 -22.17 -1.12 6.55
C GLU A 216 -22.92 -0.56 5.35
N LYS A 217 -22.44 0.57 4.85
CA LYS A 217 -22.84 1.18 3.60
C LYS A 217 -21.64 1.17 2.67
N GLU A 218 -21.78 0.55 1.51
CA GLU A 218 -20.68 0.45 0.54
C GLU A 218 -21.18 0.72 -0.89
N ILE A 219 -20.28 1.25 -1.71
CA ILE A 219 -20.47 1.36 -3.15
C ILE A 219 -19.75 0.17 -3.79
N THR A 220 -20.49 -0.62 -4.53
CA THR A 220 -19.96 -1.78 -5.24
C THR A 220 -19.98 -1.52 -6.73
N PRO A 221 -18.82 -1.58 -7.42
CA PRO A 221 -18.80 -1.46 -8.87
C PRO A 221 -19.50 -2.67 -9.49
N ARG A 222 -20.33 -2.44 -10.51
CA ARG A 222 -20.88 -3.49 -11.35
C ARG A 222 -19.86 -3.85 -12.44
N SER A 223 -19.83 -5.10 -12.83
CA SER A 223 -18.99 -5.56 -13.94
C SER A 223 -19.49 -5.07 -15.31
N ARG A 224 -20.63 -4.36 -15.36
CA ARG A 224 -21.22 -3.85 -16.59
C ARG A 224 -20.60 -2.50 -16.95
N TYR A 225 -19.88 -2.47 -18.06
CA TYR A 225 -19.40 -1.22 -18.66
C TYR A 225 -20.56 -0.47 -19.34
N VAL A 226 -20.71 0.80 -19.00
CA VAL A 226 -21.71 1.70 -19.60
C VAL A 226 -21.02 2.57 -20.64
N GLU A 227 -21.25 2.28 -21.91
CA GLU A 227 -20.57 2.93 -23.04
C GLU A 227 -20.89 4.44 -23.13
N SER A 228 -22.10 4.85 -22.79
CA SER A 228 -22.53 6.25 -22.82
C SER A 228 -21.78 7.16 -21.85
N THR A 229 -21.36 6.64 -20.70
CA THR A 229 -20.62 7.37 -19.67
C THR A 229 -19.13 7.04 -19.64
N ARG A 230 -18.68 6.03 -20.41
CA ARG A 230 -17.32 5.47 -20.40
C ARG A 230 -16.87 5.07 -19.01
N SER A 231 -17.77 4.63 -18.18
CA SER A 231 -17.51 4.22 -16.80
C SER A 231 -18.19 2.89 -16.48
N TYR A 232 -17.74 2.24 -15.43
CA TYR A 232 -18.46 1.10 -14.88
C TYR A 232 -19.61 1.60 -14.02
N ASP A 233 -20.75 0.97 -14.21
CA ASP A 233 -21.93 1.20 -13.36
C ASP A 233 -21.64 0.79 -11.92
N SER A 234 -22.20 1.52 -10.96
CA SER A 234 -22.04 1.23 -9.53
C SER A 234 -23.37 1.33 -8.82
N TYR A 235 -23.49 0.63 -7.73
CA TYR A 235 -24.65 0.71 -6.88
C TYR A 235 -24.24 0.81 -5.40
N GLU A 236 -25.07 1.51 -4.67
CA GLU A 236 -24.91 1.66 -3.22
C GLU A 236 -25.74 0.60 -2.50
N GLN A 237 -25.17 -0.10 -1.56
CA GLN A 237 -25.86 -1.08 -0.75
C GLN A 237 -25.65 -0.85 0.74
N THR A 238 -26.70 -1.08 1.51
CA THR A 238 -26.63 -1.13 2.96
C THR A 238 -26.70 -2.58 3.40
N ILE A 239 -25.72 -3.01 4.17
CA ILE A 239 -25.51 -4.40 4.54
C ILE A 239 -25.48 -4.52 6.05
N VAL A 240 -26.14 -5.52 6.59
CA VAL A 240 -25.97 -5.95 7.97
C VAL A 240 -25.17 -7.23 7.98
N TYR A 241 -24.11 -7.24 8.75
CA TYR A 241 -23.32 -8.44 9.04
C TYR A 241 -23.54 -8.85 10.49
N ALA A 242 -23.69 -10.14 10.71
CA ALA A 242 -23.58 -10.76 12.00
C ALA A 242 -22.57 -11.91 11.90
N VAL A 243 -21.53 -11.85 12.68
CA VAL A 243 -20.48 -12.88 12.73
C VAL A 243 -20.40 -13.40 14.16
N LEU A 244 -20.80 -14.65 14.35
CA LEU A 244 -20.64 -15.37 15.61
C LEU A 244 -19.47 -16.33 15.49
N MET A 245 -18.49 -16.18 16.36
CA MET A 245 -17.33 -17.06 16.46
C MET A 245 -17.34 -17.77 17.82
N LEU A 246 -17.33 -19.08 17.81
CA LEU A 246 -17.13 -19.92 18.99
C LEU A 246 -15.64 -20.25 19.05
N LYS A 247 -14.91 -19.66 20.00
CA LYS A 247 -13.44 -19.65 20.02
C LYS A 247 -12.76 -21.01 19.84
N PRO A 248 -13.27 -22.12 20.39
CA PRO A 248 -12.65 -23.43 20.16
C PRO A 248 -13.09 -24.15 18.86
N ILE A 249 -14.18 -23.74 18.22
CA ILE A 249 -14.87 -24.58 17.21
C ILE A 249 -14.90 -23.90 15.83
N GLY A 250 -14.84 -22.56 15.76
CA GLY A 250 -14.98 -21.77 14.54
C GLY A 250 -16.23 -20.89 14.54
N GLY A 251 -16.55 -20.29 13.41
CA GLY A 251 -17.58 -19.24 13.35
C GLY A 251 -18.56 -19.36 12.19
N ILE A 252 -19.68 -18.68 12.33
CA ILE A 252 -20.73 -18.52 11.32
C ILE A 252 -20.81 -17.03 10.97
N ARG A 253 -20.84 -16.73 9.67
CA ARG A 253 -21.06 -15.38 9.16
C ARG A 253 -22.35 -15.32 8.38
N GLN A 254 -23.22 -14.39 8.75
CA GLN A 254 -24.43 -14.04 8.01
C GLN A 254 -24.31 -12.64 7.42
N LYS A 255 -24.62 -12.51 6.14
CA LYS A 255 -24.71 -11.22 5.43
C LYS A 255 -26.15 -11.04 4.94
N SER A 256 -26.74 -9.88 5.21
CA SER A 256 -28.04 -9.49 4.68
C SER A 256 -27.94 -8.09 4.06
N ILE A 257 -28.39 -7.95 2.82
CA ILE A 257 -28.52 -6.67 2.15
C ILE A 257 -29.88 -6.09 2.50
N VAL A 258 -29.88 -4.93 3.15
CA VAL A 258 -31.11 -4.28 3.64
C VAL A 258 -31.67 -3.32 2.59
N GLN A 259 -30.79 -2.63 1.89
CA GLN A 259 -31.15 -1.65 0.86
C GLN A 259 -30.16 -1.69 -0.28
N ASN A 260 -30.67 -1.52 -1.50
CA ASN A 260 -29.89 -1.43 -2.72
C ASN A 260 -30.42 -0.27 -3.54
N SER A 261 -29.58 0.67 -3.94
CA SER A 261 -29.93 1.81 -4.78
C SER A 261 -28.89 2.01 -5.88
N ASP A 262 -29.35 2.26 -7.08
CA ASP A 262 -28.47 2.63 -8.21
C ASP A 262 -27.95 4.06 -8.01
N LYS A 263 -26.68 4.28 -8.33
CA LYS A 263 -26.04 5.58 -8.35
C LYS A 263 -25.63 5.96 -9.76
#